data_81857b26fedbb32b21b151b6dba0c6bc
#
_entry.id   81857b26fedbb32b21b151b6dba0c6bc
#
_cell.length_a   1.000
_cell.length_b   1.000
_cell.length_c   1.000
_cell.angle_alpha   90.00
_cell.angle_beta   90.00
_cell.angle_gamma   90.00
#
_symmetry.space_group_name_H-M   'P 1'
#
loop_
_entity.id
_entity.type
_entity.pdbx_description
1 polymer ?
#
loop_
_entity_poly.entity_id
_entity_poly.type
_entity_poly.pdbx_seq_one_letter_code
_entity_poly.pdbx_strand_id
1 'polypeptide(L)' 'MLYSETRYPDVMKQLPEDVRHIAIEITNDMLVDGDVRHHKDLIILIAIQKAKQLIKERSDLNLI' A
#
# COMPACT_ATOMS: atom_id res chain seq x y z
N MET A 1 -15.77 -1.96 -2.02
CA MET A 1 -15.13 -2.16 -3.33
C MET A 1 -13.61 -2.07 -3.16
N LEU A 2 -12.90 -3.06 -3.65
CA LEU A 2 -11.45 -3.12 -3.52
C LEU A 2 -10.77 -2.33 -4.64
N TYR A 3 -9.52 -1.96 -4.41
CA TYR A 3 -8.72 -1.25 -5.40
C TYR A 3 -7.98 -2.22 -6.33
N SER A 4 -7.56 -1.71 -7.49
CA SER A 4 -6.79 -2.47 -8.47
C SER A 4 -5.79 -1.54 -9.15
N GLU A 5 -4.93 -2.09 -10.03
CA GLU A 5 -3.95 -1.29 -10.77
C GLU A 5 -4.60 -0.29 -11.72
N THR A 6 -5.87 -0.48 -12.07
CA THR A 6 -6.60 0.46 -12.91
C THR A 6 -7.53 1.37 -12.12
N ARG A 7 -7.69 1.12 -10.82
CA ARG A 7 -8.59 1.91 -9.98
C ARG A 7 -8.05 1.94 -8.55
N TYR A 8 -7.29 2.96 -8.23
CA TYR A 8 -6.65 3.12 -6.94
C TYR A 8 -6.72 4.60 -6.49
N PRO A 9 -6.47 4.90 -5.19
CA PRO A 9 -6.53 6.27 -4.72
C PRO A 9 -5.52 7.18 -5.41
N ASP A 10 -5.92 8.42 -5.67
CA ASP A 10 -5.07 9.40 -6.35
C ASP A 10 -3.72 9.61 -5.65
N VAL A 11 -3.69 9.49 -4.32
CA VAL A 11 -2.47 9.67 -3.55
C VAL A 11 -1.40 8.63 -3.93
N MET A 12 -1.80 7.52 -4.52
CA MET A 12 -0.87 6.46 -4.94
C MET A 12 -0.32 6.69 -6.35
N LYS A 13 -0.82 7.66 -7.09
CA LYS A 13 -0.37 7.91 -8.48
C LYS A 13 1.10 8.25 -8.57
N GLN A 14 1.64 8.90 -7.54
CA GLN A 14 3.04 9.34 -7.53
C GLN A 14 4.00 8.26 -7.05
N LEU A 15 3.48 7.12 -6.62
CA LEU A 15 4.32 6.03 -6.14
C LEU A 15 4.94 5.27 -7.30
N PRO A 16 6.19 4.77 -7.14
CA PRO A 16 6.74 3.81 -8.09
C PRO A 16 5.81 2.60 -8.23
N GLU A 17 5.84 1.96 -9.39
CA GLU A 17 4.92 0.87 -9.69
C GLU A 17 4.97 -0.26 -8.66
N ASP A 18 6.16 -0.66 -8.23
CA ASP A 18 6.33 -1.72 -7.25
C ASP A 18 5.74 -1.34 -5.89
N VAL A 19 6.00 -0.11 -5.43
CA VAL A 19 5.44 0.39 -4.18
C VAL A 19 3.92 0.47 -4.27
N ARG A 20 3.41 0.99 -5.39
CA ARG A 20 1.97 1.13 -5.60
C ARG A 20 1.27 -0.23 -5.55
N HIS A 21 1.83 -1.22 -6.22
CA HIS A 21 1.27 -2.56 -6.24
C HIS A 21 1.12 -3.14 -4.82
N ILE A 22 2.18 -3.03 -4.03
CA ILE A 22 2.17 -3.52 -2.65
C ILE A 22 1.20 -2.72 -1.79
N ALA A 23 1.17 -1.39 -1.96
CA ALA A 23 0.26 -0.54 -1.22
C ALA A 23 -1.21 -0.89 -1.50
N ILE A 24 -1.54 -1.19 -2.74
CA ILE A 24 -2.88 -1.62 -3.13
C ILE A 24 -3.23 -2.93 -2.42
N GLU A 25 -2.32 -3.90 -2.44
CA GLU A 25 -2.54 -5.18 -1.78
C GLU A 25 -2.79 -5.02 -0.28
N ILE A 26 -1.95 -4.23 0.40
CA ILE A 26 -2.08 -4.00 1.84
C ILE A 26 -3.42 -3.31 2.15
N THR A 27 -3.76 -2.29 1.36
CA THR A 27 -5.03 -1.58 1.53
C THR A 27 -6.21 -2.55 1.43
N ASN A 28 -6.21 -3.39 0.39
CA ASN A 28 -7.28 -4.34 0.18
C ASN A 28 -7.37 -5.36 1.33
N ASP A 29 -6.23 -5.84 1.81
CA ASP A 29 -6.21 -6.78 2.94
C ASP A 29 -6.82 -6.16 4.19
N MET A 30 -6.48 -4.91 4.49
CA MET A 30 -7.03 -4.21 5.64
C MET A 30 -8.54 -4.00 5.50
N LEU A 31 -9.01 -3.68 4.30
CA LEU A 31 -10.44 -3.49 4.04
C LEU A 31 -11.22 -4.80 4.16
N VAL A 32 -10.65 -5.89 3.67
CA VAL A 32 -11.27 -7.22 3.75
C VAL A 32 -11.35 -7.69 5.20
N ASP A 33 -10.30 -7.43 5.98
CA ASP A 33 -10.28 -7.81 7.41
C ASP A 33 -11.26 -7.00 8.25
N GLY A 34 -11.88 -5.96 7.66
CA GLY A 34 -12.88 -5.18 8.36
C GLY A 34 -12.29 -4.32 9.46
N ASP A 35 -11.13 -3.70 9.22
CA ASP A 35 -10.52 -2.80 10.18
C ASP A 35 -11.42 -1.58 10.40
N VAL A 36 -12.19 -1.62 11.49
CA VAL A 36 -13.14 -0.56 11.83
C VAL A 36 -12.52 0.52 12.70
N ARG A 37 -11.26 0.35 13.11
CA ARG A 37 -10.56 1.32 13.96
C ARG A 37 -10.01 2.50 13.21
N HIS A 38 -9.85 2.38 11.89
CA HIS A 38 -9.23 3.41 11.06
C HIS A 38 -10.19 3.85 9.96
N HIS A 39 -10.18 5.15 9.68
CA HIS A 39 -10.85 5.67 8.50
C HIS A 39 -10.13 5.17 7.25
N LYS A 40 -10.86 5.09 6.13
CA LYS A 40 -10.34 4.65 4.85
C LYS A 40 -9.07 5.41 4.46
N ASP A 41 -9.06 6.73 4.66
CA ASP A 41 -7.90 7.56 4.32
C ASP A 41 -6.67 7.17 5.14
N LEU A 42 -6.87 6.87 6.42
CA LEU A 42 -5.78 6.45 7.29
C LEU A 42 -5.27 5.06 6.90
N ILE A 43 -6.16 4.16 6.52
CA ILE A 43 -5.79 2.83 6.01
C ILE A 43 -4.87 2.97 4.81
N ILE A 44 -5.22 3.85 3.87
CA ILE A 44 -4.42 4.10 2.67
C ILE A 44 -3.03 4.62 3.04
N LEU A 45 -2.94 5.56 3.98
CA LEU A 45 -1.65 6.10 4.42
C LEU A 45 -0.79 5.04 5.09
N ILE A 46 -1.38 4.22 5.95
CA ILE A 46 -0.68 3.12 6.61
C ILE A 46 -0.15 2.13 5.57
N ALA A 47 -0.97 1.79 4.58
CA ALA A 47 -0.59 0.85 3.53
C ALA A 47 0.59 1.39 2.72
N ILE A 48 0.58 2.68 2.39
CA ILE A 48 1.68 3.32 1.65
C ILE A 48 2.97 3.26 2.46
N GLN A 49 2.91 3.58 3.74
CA GLN A 49 4.09 3.55 4.62
C GLN A 49 4.67 2.14 4.72
N LYS A 50 3.81 1.14 4.90
CA LYS A 50 4.27 -0.26 4.95
C LYS A 50 4.86 -0.71 3.63
N ALA A 51 4.26 -0.32 2.51
CA ALA A 51 4.77 -0.67 1.19
C ALA A 51 6.16 -0.09 0.95
N LYS A 52 6.36 1.18 1.30
CA LYS A 52 7.66 1.84 1.18
C LYS A 52 8.72 1.13 2.02
N GLN A 53 8.36 0.75 3.24
CA GLN A 53 9.27 0.07 4.13
C GLN A 53 9.67 -1.30 3.60
N LEU A 54 8.71 -2.07 3.09
CA LEU A 54 8.98 -3.39 2.52
C LEU A 54 9.93 -3.32 1.33
N ILE A 55 9.72 -2.36 0.44
CA ILE A 55 10.58 -2.18 -0.73
C ILE A 55 11.98 -1.76 -0.28
N LYS A 56 12.08 -0.87 0.70
CA LYS A 56 13.37 -0.44 1.25
C LYS A 56 14.14 -1.61 1.86
N GLU A 57 13.46 -2.46 2.60
CA GLU A 57 14.08 -3.63 3.22
C GLU A 57 14.61 -4.60 2.17
N ARG A 58 13.85 -4.80 1.07
CA ARG A 58 14.30 -5.62 -0.04
C ARG A 58 15.56 -5.06 -0.69
N SER A 59 15.59 -3.74 -0.88
CA SER A 59 16.75 -3.08 -1.48
C SER A 59 17.98 -3.23 -0.58
N ASP A 60 17.79 -3.07 0.73
CA ASP A 60 18.89 -3.22 1.70
C ASP A 60 19.46 -4.65 1.68
N LEU A 61 18.57 -5.65 1.54
CA LEU A 61 19.00 -7.05 1.46
C LEU A 61 19.77 -7.34 0.17
N ASN A 62 19.48 -6.64 -0.90
CA ASN A 62 20.10 -6.83 -2.21
C ASN A 62 21.42 -6.10 -2.35
N LEU A 63 21.80 -5.28 -1.38
CA LEU A 63 23.03 -4.49 -1.42
C LEU A 63 24.27 -5.26 -0.95
N ILE A 64 24.12 -6.51 -0.59
CA ILE A 64 25.23 -7.33 -0.10
C ILE A 64 26.02 -7.95 -1.26
#